data_cfc454327276a49e93a58ab6bc93b9f6
#
_entry.id   cfc454327276a49e93a58ab6bc93b9f6
#
_cell.length_a   1.000
_cell.length_b   1.000
_cell.length_c   1.000
_cell.angle_alpha   90.00
_cell.angle_beta   90.00
_cell.angle_gamma   90.00
#
_symmetry.space_group_name_H-M   'P 1'
#
loop_
_entity.id
_entity.type
_entity.pdbx_description
1 polymer ?
#
loop_
_entity_poly.entity_id
_entity_poly.type
_entity_poly.pdbx_seq_one_letter_code
_entity_poly.pdbx_strand_id
1 'polypeptide(L)' 'MERVAGIQKLREQANQIATHVTAMHPLVSGLADPPTQGELLKALYELTKNVEVVKKQLLKLEKRDDSALL' A
#
# COMPACT_ATOMS: atom_id res chain seq x y z
N MET A 1 12.08 -18.96 -1.53
CA MET A 1 11.98 -17.94 -0.47
C MET A 1 11.09 -18.47 0.64
N GLU A 2 11.52 -18.35 1.86
CA GLU A 2 10.73 -18.72 2.99
C GLU A 2 9.51 -17.80 3.13
N ARG A 3 8.38 -18.38 3.56
CA ARG A 3 7.12 -17.61 3.64
C ARG A 3 7.24 -16.41 4.58
N VAL A 4 7.83 -16.58 5.75
CA VAL A 4 7.98 -15.49 6.73
C VAL A 4 8.81 -14.36 6.14
N ALA A 5 9.93 -14.68 5.50
CA ALA A 5 10.78 -13.68 4.85
C ALA A 5 10.04 -12.98 3.70
N GLY A 6 9.23 -13.74 2.95
CA GLY A 6 8.42 -13.18 1.88
C GLY A 6 7.38 -12.19 2.38
N ILE A 7 6.69 -12.55 3.47
CA ILE A 7 5.71 -11.66 4.10
C ILE A 7 6.35 -10.36 4.56
N GLN A 8 7.51 -10.46 5.21
CA GLN A 8 8.23 -9.28 5.69
C GLN A 8 8.64 -8.36 4.55
N LYS A 9 9.19 -8.94 3.47
CA LYS A 9 9.61 -8.16 2.31
C LYS A 9 8.43 -7.48 1.62
N LEU A 10 7.32 -8.18 1.47
CA LEU A 10 6.12 -7.60 0.88
C LEU A 10 5.57 -6.46 1.75
N ARG A 11 5.61 -6.64 3.06
CA ARG A 11 5.16 -5.59 3.97
C ARG A 11 6.05 -4.35 3.87
N GLU A 12 7.36 -4.53 3.77
CA GLU A 12 8.28 -3.42 3.57
C GLU A 12 8.01 -2.68 2.27
N GLN A 13 7.79 -3.42 1.18
CA GLN A 13 7.48 -2.82 -0.11
C GLN A 13 6.15 -2.07 -0.07
N ALA A 14 5.14 -2.64 0.58
CA ALA A 14 3.86 -1.97 0.73
C ALA A 14 3.99 -0.67 1.52
N ASN A 15 4.80 -0.66 2.58
CA ASN A 15 5.06 0.53 3.36
C ASN A 15 5.79 1.60 2.55
N GLN A 16 6.72 1.20 1.68
CA GLN A 16 7.41 2.13 0.79
C GLN A 16 6.45 2.76 -0.20
N ILE A 17 5.55 1.97 -0.76
CA ILE A 17 4.53 2.49 -1.67
C ILE A 17 3.66 3.53 -0.94
N ALA A 18 3.23 3.22 0.28
CA ALA A 18 2.43 4.15 1.07
C ALA A 18 3.18 5.47 1.32
N THR A 19 4.47 5.39 1.60
CA THR A 19 5.31 6.57 1.80
C THR A 19 5.38 7.41 0.52
N HIS A 20 5.57 6.76 -0.63
CA HIS A 20 5.61 7.46 -1.91
C HIS A 20 4.28 8.11 -2.26
N VAL A 21 3.18 7.41 -2.00
CA VAL A 21 1.84 7.97 -2.24
C VAL A 21 1.64 9.22 -1.39
N THR A 22 2.00 9.16 -0.10
CA THR A 22 1.88 10.29 0.81
C THR A 22 2.71 11.47 0.33
N ALA A 23 3.92 11.22 -0.19
CA ALA A 23 4.79 12.27 -0.70
C ALA A 23 4.24 12.92 -1.98
N MET A 24 3.46 12.19 -2.76
CA MET A 24 2.89 12.70 -4.00
C MET A 24 1.73 13.67 -3.77
N HIS A 25 0.97 13.51 -2.68
CA HIS A 25 -0.19 14.37 -2.42
C HIS A 25 0.11 15.86 -2.45
N PRO A 26 1.14 16.36 -1.74
CA PRO A 26 1.45 17.80 -1.79
C PRO A 26 1.87 18.27 -3.18
N LEU A 27 2.52 17.39 -3.95
CA LEU A 27 3.01 17.74 -5.28
C LEU A 27 1.85 17.95 -6.26
N VAL A 28 0.76 17.23 -6.09
CA VAL A 28 -0.43 17.38 -6.94
C VAL A 28 -0.97 18.81 -6.85
N SER A 29 -0.99 19.38 -5.65
CA SER A 29 -1.47 20.75 -5.43
C SER A 29 -0.70 21.78 -6.23
N GLY A 30 0.59 21.52 -6.52
CA GLY A 30 1.45 22.45 -7.24
C GLY A 30 1.24 22.48 -8.73
N LEU A 31 0.43 21.58 -9.30
CA LEU A 31 0.22 21.51 -10.74
C LEU A 31 -0.66 22.64 -11.28
N ALA A 32 -1.51 23.19 -10.43
CA ALA A 32 -2.42 24.29 -10.81
C ALA A 32 -3.31 23.95 -12.02
N ASP A 33 -3.71 22.68 -12.13
CA ASP A 33 -4.60 22.21 -13.18
C ASP A 33 -5.71 21.37 -12.56
N PRO A 34 -6.89 21.97 -12.24
CA PRO A 34 -7.92 21.26 -11.49
C PRO A 34 -8.38 19.92 -12.06
N PRO A 35 -8.60 19.76 -13.38
CA PRO A 35 -9.00 18.45 -13.91
C PRO A 35 -7.94 17.37 -13.66
N THR A 36 -6.67 17.69 -13.90
CA THR A 36 -5.57 16.75 -13.67
C THR A 36 -5.40 16.44 -12.19
N GLN A 37 -5.50 17.47 -11.35
CA GLN A 37 -5.40 17.28 -9.89
C GLN A 37 -6.47 16.32 -9.38
N GLY A 38 -7.71 16.47 -9.85
CA GLY A 38 -8.81 15.59 -9.46
C GLY A 38 -8.55 14.14 -9.84
N GLU A 39 -8.10 13.91 -11.06
CA GLU A 39 -7.81 12.56 -11.54
C GLU A 39 -6.63 11.93 -10.78
N LEU A 40 -5.58 12.71 -10.53
CA LEU A 40 -4.43 12.21 -9.78
C LEU A 40 -4.79 11.88 -8.34
N LEU A 41 -5.57 12.72 -7.67
CA LEU A 41 -6.00 12.45 -6.30
C LEU A 41 -6.84 11.18 -6.22
N LYS A 42 -7.71 10.98 -7.20
CA LYS A 42 -8.51 9.76 -7.28
C LYS A 42 -7.62 8.53 -7.44
N ALA A 43 -6.61 8.60 -8.32
CA ALA A 43 -5.69 7.51 -8.54
C ALA A 43 -4.86 7.23 -7.29
N LEU A 44 -4.39 8.26 -6.59
CA LEU A 44 -3.64 8.10 -5.35
C LEU A 44 -4.49 7.46 -4.26
N TYR A 45 -5.77 7.83 -4.19
CA TYR A 45 -6.70 7.22 -3.26
C TYR A 45 -6.84 5.72 -3.52
N GLU A 46 -6.97 5.34 -4.79
CA GLU A 46 -7.07 3.94 -5.17
C GLU A 46 -5.79 3.16 -4.86
N LEU A 47 -4.61 3.78 -5.06
CA LEU A 47 -3.34 3.17 -4.70
C LEU A 47 -3.26 2.92 -3.20
N THR A 48 -3.67 3.88 -2.38
CA THR A 48 -3.69 3.73 -0.92
C THR A 48 -4.60 2.57 -0.52
N LYS A 49 -5.78 2.50 -1.13
CA LYS A 49 -6.74 1.43 -0.88
C LYS A 49 -6.14 0.07 -1.23
N ASN A 50 -5.46 -0.02 -2.37
CA ASN A 50 -4.86 -1.28 -2.81
C ASN A 50 -3.69 -1.70 -1.94
N VAL A 51 -2.90 -0.76 -1.45
CA VAL A 51 -1.83 -1.05 -0.47
C VAL A 51 -2.42 -1.64 0.80
N GLU A 52 -3.54 -1.10 1.27
CA GLU A 52 -4.20 -1.64 2.46
C GLU A 52 -4.70 -3.07 2.23
N VAL A 53 -5.19 -3.38 1.02
CA VAL A 53 -5.59 -4.74 0.67
C VAL A 53 -4.39 -5.68 0.74
N VAL A 54 -3.23 -5.27 0.22
CA VAL A 54 -2.01 -6.09 0.28
C VAL A 54 -1.65 -6.39 1.73
N LYS A 55 -1.62 -5.38 2.59
CA LYS A 55 -1.29 -5.55 4.00
C LYS A 55 -2.29 -6.47 4.71
N LYS A 56 -3.57 -6.32 4.40
CA LYS A 56 -4.63 -7.13 4.98
C LYS A 56 -4.48 -8.61 4.61
N GLN A 57 -4.14 -8.90 3.36
CA GLN A 57 -3.93 -10.27 2.91
C GLN A 57 -2.71 -10.90 3.60
N LEU A 58 -1.63 -10.12 3.77
CA LEU A 58 -0.45 -10.61 4.49
C LEU A 58 -0.77 -10.93 5.94
N LEU A 59 -1.56 -10.08 6.58
CA LEU A 59 -1.97 -10.31 7.96
C LEU A 59 -2.83 -11.56 8.09
N LYS A 60 -3.74 -11.78 7.15
CA LYS A 60 -4.56 -12.99 7.13
C LYS A 60 -3.72 -14.24 6.98
N LEU A 61 -2.70 -14.19 6.12
CA LEU A 61 -1.80 -15.32 5.92
C LEU A 61 -1.02 -15.63 7.18
N GLU A 62 -0.48 -14.61 7.85
CA GLU A 62 0.22 -14.80 9.12
C GLU A 62 -0.67 -15.48 10.17
N LYS A 63 -1.89 -15.01 10.30
CA LYS A 63 -2.85 -15.56 11.26
C LYS A 63 -3.19 -17.01 10.97
N ARG A 64 -3.33 -17.34 9.69
CA ARG A 64 -3.61 -18.72 9.27
C ARG A 64 -2.47 -19.65 9.62
N ASP A 65 -1.24 -19.19 9.38
CA ASP A 65 -0.04 -19.98 9.71
C ASP A 65 0.10 -20.18 11.22
N ASP A 66 -0.16 -19.13 11.99
CA ASP A 66 -0.14 -19.23 13.45
C ASP A 66 -1.18 -20.22 13.95
N SER A 67 -2.40 -20.16 13.38
CA SER A 67 -3.48 -21.10 13.75
C SER A 67 -3.10 -22.53 13.42
N ALA A 68 -2.39 -22.75 12.32
CA ALA A 68 -1.97 -24.09 11.91
C ALA A 68 -0.94 -24.69 12.86
N LEU A 69 -0.20 -23.85 13.57
CA LEU A 69 0.80 -24.30 14.54
C LEU A 69 0.19 -24.68 15.90
N LEU A 70 -1.01 -24.27 16.14
CA LEU A 70 -1.73 -24.58 17.36
C LEU A 70 -2.45 -25.90 17.27
#